data_081b8a1f6e3717e455d85df48ffd4849
#
_entry.id   081b8a1f6e3717e455d85df48ffd4849
#
_cell.length_a   1.000
_cell.length_b   1.000
_cell.length_c   1.000
_cell.angle_alpha   90.00
_cell.angle_beta   90.00
_cell.angle_gamma   90.00
#
_symmetry.space_group_name_H-M   'P 1'
#
loop_
_entity.id
_entity.type
_entity.pdbx_description
1 polymer ?
#
loop_
_entity_poly.entity_id
_entity_poly.type
_entity_poly.pdbx_seq_one_letter_code
_entity_poly.pdbx_strand_id
1 'polypeptide(L)'
;MFVNAVEQASKYTRPIFTIARRYGRAEVIPGSATIFFVNEEGWAVTTKQVARMIVDAGNIEKKYAEFRKKRNEIPAGYNFEEQLKALETLNKYSDDKICQLKVNFVDCVDRISGVECKVHPKYDVALVHFSGYERIGYSGYATFAASSEAVKPGKFLCRLGYPF
;
A
#
# COMPACT_ATOMS: atom_id res chain seq x y z
N MET A 1 2.47 27.83 -15.15
CA MET A 1 3.69 28.01 -14.34
C MET A 1 4.31 26.67 -13.92
N PHE A 2 3.52 25.62 -13.61
CA PHE A 2 4.05 24.33 -13.14
C PHE A 2 4.07 23.21 -14.18
N VAL A 3 3.74 23.47 -15.44
CA VAL A 3 3.63 22.45 -16.50
C VAL A 3 4.88 21.57 -16.58
N ASN A 4 6.04 22.18 -16.74
CA ASN A 4 7.30 21.43 -16.81
C ASN A 4 7.61 20.64 -15.52
N ALA A 5 7.27 21.20 -14.35
CA ALA A 5 7.48 20.49 -13.08
C ALA A 5 6.57 19.27 -12.96
N VAL A 6 5.31 19.39 -13.37
CA VAL A 6 4.35 18.28 -13.41
C VAL A 6 4.78 17.23 -14.42
N GLU A 7 5.17 17.63 -15.64
CA GLU A 7 5.66 16.72 -16.67
C GLU A 7 6.90 15.93 -16.23
N GLN A 8 7.84 16.59 -15.58
CA GLN A 8 9.04 15.90 -15.06
C GLN A 8 8.67 14.96 -13.90
N ALA A 9 7.90 15.43 -12.91
CA ALA A 9 7.54 14.64 -11.76
C ALA A 9 6.63 13.44 -12.11
N SER A 10 5.78 13.56 -13.12
CA SER A 10 4.92 12.47 -13.59
C SER A 10 5.71 11.27 -14.15
N LYS A 11 6.94 11.48 -14.61
CA LYS A 11 7.79 10.40 -15.13
C LYS A 11 8.13 9.34 -14.09
N TYR A 12 8.20 9.73 -12.82
CA TYR A 12 8.60 8.87 -11.70
C TYR A 12 7.60 8.79 -10.55
N THR A 13 6.49 9.53 -10.62
CA THR A 13 5.42 9.47 -9.63
C THR A 13 4.33 8.51 -10.11
N ARG A 14 3.91 7.57 -9.24
CA ARG A 14 2.95 6.52 -9.59
C ARG A 14 1.86 6.37 -8.54
N PRO A 15 0.65 5.99 -8.94
CA PRO A 15 -0.41 5.64 -8.02
C PRO A 15 -0.21 4.24 -7.43
N ILE A 16 -0.61 4.12 -6.18
CA ILE A 16 -0.89 2.84 -5.54
C ILE A 16 -2.39 2.82 -5.30
N PHE A 17 -3.09 1.85 -5.87
CA PHE A 17 -4.50 1.63 -5.59
C PHE A 17 -4.68 0.50 -4.61
N THR A 18 -5.63 0.65 -3.70
CA THR A 18 -5.95 -0.35 -2.72
C THR A 18 -7.42 -0.71 -2.77
N ILE A 19 -7.69 -1.97 -2.44
CA ILE A 19 -9.04 -2.48 -2.29
C ILE A 19 -9.09 -3.21 -0.97
N ALA A 20 -9.90 -2.71 -0.04
CA ALA A 20 -10.13 -3.35 1.24
C ALA A 20 -11.56 -3.89 1.34
N ARG A 21 -11.74 -4.96 2.12
CA ARG A 21 -13.04 -5.49 2.49
C ARG A 21 -13.08 -5.79 3.98
N ARG A 22 -14.19 -5.44 4.63
CA ARG A 22 -14.45 -5.77 6.02
C ARG A 22 -15.11 -7.14 6.15
N TYR A 23 -14.89 -7.78 7.28
CA TYR A 23 -15.50 -9.05 7.61
C TYR A 23 -17.02 -8.91 7.69
N GLY A 24 -17.76 -9.90 7.17
CA GLY A 24 -19.22 -9.89 7.18
C GLY A 24 -19.87 -8.86 6.25
N ARG A 25 -19.10 -8.02 5.55
CA ARG A 25 -19.64 -7.00 4.65
C ARG A 25 -19.29 -7.27 3.19
N ALA A 26 -20.25 -7.03 2.30
CA ALA A 26 -20.04 -7.15 0.85
C ALA A 26 -19.35 -5.90 0.26
N GLU A 27 -19.36 -4.78 1.00
CA GLU A 27 -18.84 -3.51 0.55
C GLU A 27 -17.32 -3.59 0.29
N VAL A 28 -16.92 -2.98 -0.83
CA VAL A 28 -15.52 -2.81 -1.22
C VAL A 28 -15.12 -1.37 -0.94
N ILE A 29 -14.05 -1.20 -0.18
CA ILE A 29 -13.50 0.10 0.18
C ILE A 29 -12.29 0.35 -0.71
N PRO A 30 -12.39 1.25 -1.70
CA PRO A 30 -11.26 1.65 -2.52
C PRO A 30 -10.37 2.64 -1.76
N GLY A 31 -9.11 2.72 -2.15
CA GLY A 31 -8.16 3.71 -1.66
C GLY A 31 -7.08 4.00 -2.66
N SER A 32 -6.43 5.15 -2.54
CA SER A 32 -5.28 5.51 -3.34
C SER A 32 -4.17 6.12 -2.51
N ALA A 33 -2.95 5.98 -3.00
CA ALA A 33 -1.77 6.57 -2.42
C ALA A 33 -0.78 6.92 -3.54
N THR A 34 0.26 7.65 -3.19
CA THR A 34 1.29 8.07 -4.12
C THR A 34 2.65 7.51 -3.70
N ILE A 35 3.41 7.05 -4.68
CA ILE A 35 4.80 6.65 -4.54
C ILE A 35 5.62 7.36 -5.62
N PHE A 36 6.87 7.68 -5.34
CA PHE A 36 7.77 8.22 -6.36
C PHE A 36 9.13 7.52 -6.33
N PHE A 37 9.63 7.20 -7.51
CA PHE A 37 10.89 6.50 -7.68
C PHE A 37 12.08 7.43 -7.55
N VAL A 38 13.17 6.92 -6.97
CA VAL A 38 14.39 7.68 -6.67
C VAL A 38 15.62 7.15 -7.40
N ASN A 39 15.51 5.99 -8.04
CA ASN A 39 16.51 5.44 -8.94
C ASN A 39 15.92 4.41 -9.89
N GLU A 40 16.71 3.83 -10.76
CA GLU A 40 16.33 2.81 -11.73
C GLU A 40 16.35 1.38 -11.16
N GLU A 41 16.75 1.21 -9.91
CA GLU A 41 16.86 -0.08 -9.22
C GLU A 41 15.59 -0.44 -8.43
N GLY A 42 14.45 0.21 -8.69
CA GLY A 42 13.19 -0.08 -8.03
C GLY A 42 13.03 0.50 -6.63
N TRP A 43 13.88 1.47 -6.23
CA TRP A 43 13.69 2.18 -4.97
C TRP A 43 12.75 3.36 -5.13
N ALA A 44 11.82 3.44 -4.21
CA ALA A 44 10.82 4.49 -4.19
C ALA A 44 10.56 5.02 -2.77
N VAL A 45 9.99 6.21 -2.69
CA VAL A 45 9.64 6.88 -1.44
C VAL A 45 8.13 7.05 -1.33
N THR A 46 7.61 6.85 -0.14
CA THR A 46 6.21 7.08 0.23
C THR A 46 6.09 7.46 1.70
N THR A 47 4.88 7.52 2.26
CA THR A 47 4.65 7.77 3.69
C THR A 47 4.75 6.47 4.50
N LYS A 48 4.96 6.59 5.82
CA LYS A 48 4.92 5.44 6.75
C LYS A 48 3.60 4.70 6.69
N GLN A 49 2.49 5.44 6.59
CA GLN A 49 1.16 4.86 6.53
C GLN A 49 1.01 3.93 5.33
N VAL A 50 1.47 4.37 4.17
CA VAL A 50 1.43 3.57 2.93
C VAL A 50 2.33 2.34 3.04
N ALA A 51 3.55 2.50 3.56
CA ALA A 51 4.46 1.37 3.76
C ALA A 51 3.88 0.32 4.72
N ARG A 52 3.26 0.75 5.82
CA ARG A 52 2.56 -0.15 6.75
C ARG A 52 1.43 -0.89 6.05
N MET A 53 0.62 -0.18 5.28
CA MET A 53 -0.48 -0.79 4.52
C MET A 53 0.03 -1.87 3.55
N ILE A 54 1.15 -1.64 2.86
CA ILE A 54 1.77 -2.62 1.97
C ILE A 54 2.17 -3.89 2.74
N VAL A 55 2.84 -3.72 3.89
CA VAL A 55 3.26 -4.83 4.76
C VAL A 55 2.05 -5.55 5.35
N ASP A 56 1.05 -4.81 5.81
CA ASP A 56 -0.14 -5.37 6.44
C ASP A 56 -1.00 -6.17 5.45
N ALA A 57 -1.02 -5.80 4.18
CA ALA A 57 -1.80 -6.48 3.15
C ALA A 57 -1.50 -8.00 3.11
N GLY A 58 -0.22 -8.37 3.05
CA GLY A 58 0.19 -9.77 3.07
C GLY A 58 -0.17 -10.50 4.36
N ASN A 59 -0.02 -9.83 5.50
CA ASN A 59 -0.37 -10.38 6.82
C ASN A 59 -1.88 -10.58 6.99
N ILE A 60 -2.68 -9.63 6.53
CA ILE A 60 -4.15 -9.71 6.57
C ILE A 60 -4.64 -10.88 5.73
N GLU A 61 -4.14 -11.02 4.51
CA GLU A 61 -4.54 -12.09 3.60
C GLU A 61 -4.19 -13.47 4.16
N LYS A 62 -2.97 -13.63 4.70
CA LYS A 62 -2.53 -14.88 5.34
C LYS A 62 -3.42 -15.26 6.52
N LYS A 63 -3.65 -14.32 7.46
CA LYS A 63 -4.50 -14.57 8.64
C LYS A 63 -5.93 -14.89 8.25
N TYR A 64 -6.46 -14.22 7.23
CA TYR A 64 -7.83 -14.50 6.78
C TYR A 64 -7.95 -15.86 6.07
N ALA A 65 -6.94 -16.26 5.32
CA ALA A 65 -6.89 -17.60 4.72
C ALA A 65 -6.86 -18.72 5.79
N GLU A 66 -6.07 -18.54 6.85
CA GLU A 66 -6.03 -19.46 7.99
C GLU A 66 -7.38 -19.53 8.73
N PHE A 67 -8.01 -18.37 8.96
CA PHE A 67 -9.34 -18.30 9.55
C PHE A 67 -10.39 -19.00 8.69
N ARG A 68 -10.41 -18.75 7.39
CA ARG A 68 -11.34 -19.42 6.45
C ARG A 68 -11.17 -20.93 6.45
N LYS A 69 -9.93 -21.42 6.53
CA LYS A 69 -9.66 -22.86 6.63
C LYS A 69 -10.32 -23.43 7.88
N LYS A 70 -10.10 -22.85 9.06
CA LYS A 70 -10.72 -23.27 10.32
C LYS A 70 -12.25 -23.18 10.27
N ARG A 71 -12.80 -22.12 9.68
CA ARG A 71 -14.24 -21.98 9.49
C ARG A 71 -14.82 -23.12 8.65
N ASN A 72 -14.15 -23.51 7.59
CA ASN A 72 -14.62 -24.60 6.72
C ASN A 72 -14.51 -25.99 7.38
N GLU A 73 -13.73 -26.12 8.45
CA GLU A 73 -13.61 -27.34 9.25
C GLU A 73 -14.74 -27.48 10.29
N ILE A 74 -15.54 -26.42 10.53
CA ILE A 74 -16.69 -26.50 11.44
C ILE A 74 -17.79 -27.35 10.77
N PRO A 75 -18.25 -28.45 11.43
CA PRO A 75 -19.28 -29.31 10.90
C PRO A 75 -20.61 -28.56 10.73
N ALA A 76 -21.30 -28.80 9.63
CA ALA A 76 -22.67 -28.31 9.46
C ALA A 76 -23.59 -29.03 10.48
N GLY A 77 -24.28 -28.26 11.33
CA GLY A 77 -25.16 -28.83 12.35
C GLY A 77 -25.71 -27.78 13.30
N TYR A 78 -26.45 -28.25 14.32
CA TYR A 78 -27.14 -27.40 15.29
C TYR A 78 -26.24 -26.39 16.00
N ASN A 79 -24.96 -26.71 16.22
CA ASN A 79 -24.00 -25.88 16.94
C ASN A 79 -23.09 -25.04 16.00
N PHE A 80 -23.37 -25.00 14.71
CA PHE A 80 -22.50 -24.29 13.74
C PHE A 80 -22.33 -22.80 14.08
N GLU A 81 -23.42 -22.11 14.38
CA GLU A 81 -23.38 -20.66 14.68
C GLU A 81 -22.62 -20.35 15.96
N GLU A 82 -22.77 -21.20 16.98
CA GLU A 82 -22.04 -21.04 18.25
C GLU A 82 -20.54 -21.27 18.06
N GLN A 83 -20.16 -22.31 17.34
CA GLN A 83 -18.75 -22.60 17.02
C GLN A 83 -18.15 -21.51 16.14
N LEU A 84 -18.90 -20.99 15.15
CA LEU A 84 -18.44 -19.89 14.31
C LEU A 84 -18.21 -18.62 15.15
N LYS A 85 -19.15 -18.26 16.03
CA LYS A 85 -19.02 -17.09 16.90
C LYS A 85 -17.85 -17.21 17.86
N ALA A 86 -17.57 -18.40 18.39
CA ALA A 86 -16.40 -18.66 19.21
C ALA A 86 -15.10 -18.48 18.39
N LEU A 87 -15.07 -18.99 17.15
CA LEU A 87 -13.92 -18.83 16.26
C LEU A 87 -13.69 -17.37 15.86
N GLU A 88 -14.75 -16.61 15.58
CA GLU A 88 -14.69 -15.18 15.30
C GLU A 88 -14.13 -14.39 16.50
N THR A 89 -14.63 -14.67 17.70
CA THR A 89 -14.16 -14.03 18.93
C THR A 89 -12.68 -14.32 19.19
N LEU A 90 -12.27 -15.59 19.04
CA LEU A 90 -10.88 -16.02 19.24
C LEU A 90 -9.93 -15.32 18.25
N ASN A 91 -10.34 -15.13 17.01
CA ASN A 91 -9.53 -14.51 15.96
C ASN A 91 -9.78 -12.99 15.81
N LYS A 92 -10.63 -12.42 16.67
CA LYS A 92 -10.98 -10.99 16.69
C LYS A 92 -11.59 -10.51 15.35
N TYR A 93 -12.42 -11.32 14.72
CA TYR A 93 -13.20 -10.91 13.55
C TYR A 93 -14.52 -10.30 14.00
N SER A 94 -14.75 -9.07 13.54
CA SER A 94 -15.96 -8.28 13.74
C SER A 94 -16.25 -7.51 12.43
N ASP A 95 -17.41 -6.90 12.32
CA ASP A 95 -17.85 -6.13 11.15
C ASP A 95 -16.89 -4.98 10.74
N ASP A 96 -16.09 -4.48 11.67
CA ASP A 96 -15.12 -3.43 11.39
C ASP A 96 -13.73 -3.97 10.99
N LYS A 97 -13.51 -5.28 11.15
CA LYS A 97 -12.22 -5.89 10.87
C LYS A 97 -11.99 -6.00 9.37
N ILE A 98 -10.89 -5.38 8.90
CA ILE A 98 -10.42 -5.62 7.53
C ILE A 98 -9.91 -7.05 7.44
N CYS A 99 -10.53 -7.84 6.56
CA CYS A 99 -10.17 -9.24 6.32
C CYS A 99 -9.49 -9.46 4.96
N GLN A 100 -9.63 -8.51 4.03
CA GLN A 100 -8.91 -8.52 2.75
C GLN A 100 -8.39 -7.13 2.46
N LEU A 101 -7.15 -7.06 2.00
CA LEU A 101 -6.51 -5.83 1.54
C LEU A 101 -5.61 -6.17 0.37
N LYS A 102 -5.94 -5.66 -0.81
CA LYS A 102 -5.12 -5.77 -2.01
C LYS A 102 -4.45 -4.44 -2.29
N VAL A 103 -3.19 -4.50 -2.68
CA VAL A 103 -2.39 -3.33 -3.08
C VAL A 103 -1.95 -3.55 -4.53
N ASN A 104 -2.27 -2.59 -5.38
CA ASN A 104 -1.91 -2.60 -6.79
C ASN A 104 -0.97 -1.45 -7.10
N PHE A 105 0.21 -1.78 -7.61
CA PHE A 105 1.27 -0.84 -8.01
C PHE A 105 1.16 -0.59 -9.51
N VAL A 106 0.43 0.48 -9.89
CA VAL A 106 0.15 0.76 -11.30
C VAL A 106 1.34 1.45 -11.94
N ASP A 107 1.80 0.91 -13.07
CA ASP A 107 2.93 1.41 -13.86
C ASP A 107 4.22 1.64 -13.04
N CYS A 108 4.38 0.89 -11.95
CA CYS A 108 5.60 0.90 -11.16
C CYS A 108 6.65 -0.01 -11.77
N VAL A 109 6.42 -1.30 -11.68
CA VAL A 109 7.30 -2.36 -12.21
C VAL A 109 6.44 -3.56 -12.61
N ASP A 110 6.91 -4.34 -13.58
CA ASP A 110 6.23 -5.54 -14.06
C ASP A 110 6.81 -6.79 -13.41
N ARG A 111 5.93 -7.72 -13.01
CA ARG A 111 6.28 -9.07 -12.52
C ARG A 111 7.26 -9.06 -11.34
N ILE A 112 6.89 -8.38 -10.28
CA ILE A 112 7.69 -8.33 -9.05
C ILE A 112 7.67 -9.67 -8.32
N SER A 113 8.80 -10.06 -7.74
CA SER A 113 8.91 -11.19 -6.83
C SER A 113 8.86 -10.78 -5.36
N GLY A 114 9.17 -9.53 -5.04
CA GLY A 114 9.16 -9.03 -3.67
C GLY A 114 9.02 -7.51 -3.56
N VAL A 115 8.44 -7.09 -2.43
CA VAL A 115 8.38 -5.68 -2.02
C VAL A 115 8.84 -5.59 -0.57
N GLU A 116 9.87 -4.80 -0.34
CA GLU A 116 10.39 -4.52 1.00
C GLU A 116 10.10 -3.08 1.37
N CYS A 117 9.74 -2.84 2.65
CA CYS A 117 9.50 -1.51 3.17
C CYS A 117 10.43 -1.20 4.34
N LYS A 118 11.09 -0.04 4.29
CA LYS A 118 11.93 0.49 5.39
C LYS A 118 11.35 1.81 5.86
N VAL A 119 10.90 1.87 7.11
CA VAL A 119 10.23 3.04 7.70
C VAL A 119 11.24 3.89 8.44
N HIS A 120 11.22 5.20 8.21
CA HIS A 120 12.06 6.12 8.99
C HIS A 120 11.58 6.17 10.46
N PRO A 121 12.46 6.09 11.47
CA PRO A 121 12.03 6.02 12.87
C PRO A 121 11.30 7.28 13.33
N LYS A 122 11.73 8.46 12.90
CA LYS A 122 11.23 9.76 13.37
C LYS A 122 10.24 10.43 12.41
N TYR A 123 10.52 10.46 11.11
CA TYR A 123 9.73 11.20 10.12
C TYR A 123 8.72 10.31 9.41
N ASP A 124 7.65 10.91 8.88
CA ASP A 124 6.61 10.22 8.09
C ASP A 124 7.10 9.95 6.66
N VAL A 125 8.18 9.19 6.57
CA VAL A 125 8.81 8.77 5.31
C VAL A 125 9.15 7.29 5.38
N ALA A 126 8.97 6.59 4.28
CA ALA A 126 9.38 5.21 4.10
C ALA A 126 9.99 5.00 2.73
N LEU A 127 10.94 4.08 2.66
CA LEU A 127 11.47 3.52 1.42
C LEU A 127 10.72 2.24 1.08
N VAL A 128 10.42 2.07 -0.18
CA VAL A 128 9.87 0.83 -0.75
C VAL A 128 10.85 0.36 -1.81
N HIS A 129 11.24 -0.90 -1.73
CA HIS A 129 12.11 -1.54 -2.72
C HIS A 129 11.36 -2.67 -3.42
N PHE A 130 11.27 -2.57 -4.72
CA PHE A 130 10.74 -3.61 -5.59
C PHE A 130 11.88 -4.48 -6.07
N SER A 131 11.76 -5.79 -5.92
CA SER A 131 12.79 -6.76 -6.31
C SER A 131 12.26 -7.83 -7.26
N GLY A 132 13.17 -8.37 -8.10
CA GLY A 132 12.86 -9.44 -9.03
C GLY A 132 11.85 -9.06 -10.12
N TYR A 133 11.82 -7.80 -10.52
CA TYR A 133 11.00 -7.31 -11.63
C TYR A 133 11.69 -7.54 -12.97
N GLU A 134 10.89 -7.67 -14.04
CA GLU A 134 11.39 -7.81 -15.39
C GLU A 134 11.59 -6.45 -16.08
N ARG A 135 10.73 -5.48 -15.78
CA ARG A 135 10.73 -4.17 -16.42
C ARG A 135 10.25 -3.09 -15.45
N ILE A 136 10.85 -1.91 -15.55
CA ILE A 136 10.37 -0.70 -14.87
C ILE A 136 9.30 0.00 -15.73
N GLY A 137 8.25 0.51 -15.06
CA GLY A 137 7.14 1.25 -15.69
C GLY A 137 7.28 2.77 -15.59
N TYR A 138 8.40 3.26 -15.04
CA TYR A 138 8.71 4.69 -14.93
C TYR A 138 9.89 5.06 -15.81
N SER A 139 9.99 6.34 -16.22
CA SER A 139 10.99 6.81 -17.20
C SER A 139 11.95 7.86 -16.64
N GLY A 140 11.99 8.03 -15.33
CA GLY A 140 12.88 8.95 -14.63
C GLY A 140 12.84 8.69 -13.14
N TYR A 141 13.57 9.47 -12.37
CA TYR A 141 13.58 9.38 -10.91
C TYR A 141 13.74 10.75 -10.27
N ALA A 142 13.29 10.87 -9.02
CA ALA A 142 13.35 12.11 -8.28
C ALA A 142 14.80 12.44 -7.89
N THR A 143 15.17 13.69 -8.12
CA THR A 143 16.43 14.23 -7.64
C THR A 143 16.17 15.11 -6.43
N PHE A 144 16.86 14.83 -5.33
CA PHE A 144 16.75 15.62 -4.11
C PHE A 144 17.65 16.83 -4.16
N ALA A 145 17.15 17.98 -3.64
CA ALA A 145 17.99 19.15 -3.41
C ALA A 145 19.04 18.85 -2.34
N ALA A 146 20.27 19.35 -2.52
CA ALA A 146 21.34 19.17 -1.55
C ALA A 146 21.04 19.78 -0.17
N SER A 147 20.23 20.86 -0.15
CA SER A 147 19.75 21.48 1.09
C SER A 147 18.38 22.13 0.89
N SER A 148 17.70 22.41 1.99
CA SER A 148 16.43 23.13 2.01
C SER A 148 16.60 24.67 1.99
N GLU A 149 17.82 25.20 2.03
CA GLU A 149 18.09 26.63 2.11
C GLU A 149 17.55 27.44 0.93
N ALA A 150 17.41 26.80 -0.24
CA ALA A 150 16.81 27.42 -1.41
C ALA A 150 15.27 27.52 -1.34
N VAL A 151 14.64 26.82 -0.38
CA VAL A 151 13.18 26.82 -0.19
C VAL A 151 12.83 27.86 0.88
N LYS A 152 12.63 29.10 0.44
CA LYS A 152 12.31 30.24 1.32
C LYS A 152 10.78 30.47 1.40
N PRO A 153 10.27 31.07 2.49
CA PRO A 153 8.90 31.55 2.56
C PRO A 153 8.54 32.41 1.34
N GLY A 154 7.33 32.24 0.81
CA GLY A 154 6.87 32.93 -0.40
C GLY A 154 7.24 32.27 -1.73
N LYS A 155 8.01 31.19 -1.73
CA LYS A 155 8.29 30.42 -2.94
C LYS A 155 7.09 29.55 -3.33
N PHE A 156 6.76 29.56 -4.62
CA PHE A 156 5.71 28.70 -5.15
C PHE A 156 6.18 27.24 -5.15
N LEU A 157 5.33 26.35 -4.63
CA LEU A 157 5.54 24.91 -4.59
C LEU A 157 4.40 24.21 -5.34
N CYS A 158 4.74 23.13 -6.03
CA CYS A 158 3.78 22.25 -6.67
C CYS A 158 3.76 20.91 -5.93
N ARG A 159 2.57 20.44 -5.53
CA ARG A 159 2.36 19.11 -4.96
C ARG A 159 1.73 18.22 -6.02
N LEU A 160 2.42 17.14 -6.37
CA LEU A 160 1.90 16.10 -7.26
C LEU A 160 1.51 14.86 -6.43
N GLY A 161 0.35 14.30 -6.72
CA GLY A 161 -0.13 13.09 -6.08
C GLY A 161 -1.39 12.56 -6.75
N TYR A 162 -1.79 11.37 -6.37
CA TYR A 162 -3.00 10.70 -6.83
C TYR A 162 -4.00 10.66 -5.68
N PRO A 163 -4.82 11.71 -5.51
CA PRO A 163 -5.90 11.71 -4.53
C PRO A 163 -7.00 10.75 -4.98
N PHE A 164 -7.79 10.33 -4.01
CA PHE A 164 -9.00 9.55 -4.26
C PHE A 164 -10.15 10.47 -4.58
#